data_1d1a5b47126ca0eca239ddac16c45193
#
_entry.id   1d1a5b47126ca0eca239ddac16c45193
#
_cell.length_a   1.000
_cell.length_b   1.000
_cell.length_c   1.000
_cell.angle_alpha   90.00
_cell.angle_beta   90.00
_cell.angle_gamma   90.00
#
_symmetry.space_group_name_H-M   'P 1'
#
loop_
_entity.id
_entity.type
_entity.pdbx_description
1 polymer ?
#
loop_
_entity_poly.entity_id
_entity_poly.type
_entity_poly.pdbx_seq_one_letter_code
_entity_poly.pdbx_strand_id
1 'polypeptide(L)'
;MSNIDLKRRTKIVATIGPATQSEEIITNLIKAGVTTFRLNFSHGDHKDHAERIKTIREVSEKLEIDIGILQDLQGPKIRLGRFKDGPVKVKKGDKFTLTSNEVECTNTIANVTYDKLAQEVSEGKRILLDDGKIEMIV
;
A
#
# COMPACT_ATOMS: atom_id res chain seq x y z
N MET A 1 -29.78 -22.52 -0.17
CA MET A 1 -29.23 -21.15 -0.08
C MET A 1 -28.76 -20.95 1.36
N SER A 2 -27.46 -20.84 1.59
CA SER A 2 -26.93 -20.60 2.93
C SER A 2 -27.31 -19.17 3.34
N ASN A 3 -28.07 -19.06 4.43
CA ASN A 3 -28.47 -17.76 4.98
C ASN A 3 -27.20 -17.08 5.52
N ILE A 4 -26.57 -16.21 4.72
CA ILE A 4 -25.39 -15.45 5.13
C ILE A 4 -25.89 -14.34 6.07
N ASP A 5 -25.64 -14.49 7.37
CA ASP A 5 -26.05 -13.49 8.35
C ASP A 5 -25.07 -12.31 8.39
N LEU A 6 -25.41 -11.23 7.69
CA LEU A 6 -24.69 -9.94 7.72
C LEU A 6 -25.26 -8.96 8.77
N LYS A 7 -26.27 -9.35 9.57
CA LYS A 7 -26.88 -8.48 10.57
C LYS A 7 -26.04 -8.29 11.83
N ARG A 8 -24.86 -8.94 11.92
CA ARG A 8 -23.98 -8.76 13.08
C ARG A 8 -23.56 -7.29 13.23
N ARG A 9 -23.44 -6.88 14.49
CA ARG A 9 -22.99 -5.51 14.82
C ARG A 9 -21.53 -5.29 14.41
N THR A 10 -20.65 -6.26 14.66
CA THR A 10 -19.25 -6.21 14.23
C THR A 10 -19.15 -6.43 12.72
N LYS A 11 -18.60 -5.47 12.01
CA LYS A 11 -18.31 -5.55 10.59
C LYS A 11 -16.88 -6.00 10.36
N ILE A 12 -16.66 -6.89 9.40
CA ILE A 12 -15.33 -7.40 9.06
C ILE A 12 -14.85 -6.73 7.79
N VAL A 13 -13.69 -6.09 7.87
CA VAL A 13 -12.99 -5.52 6.72
C VAL A 13 -11.83 -6.44 6.35
N ALA A 14 -11.81 -6.96 5.13
CA ALA A 14 -10.73 -7.79 4.62
C ALA A 14 -9.95 -7.06 3.53
N THR A 15 -8.61 -7.08 3.61
CA THR A 15 -7.77 -6.51 2.55
C THR A 15 -7.60 -7.52 1.43
N ILE A 16 -7.87 -7.10 0.19
CA ILE A 16 -7.63 -7.90 -1.01
C ILE A 16 -6.20 -7.69 -1.50
N GLY A 17 -5.53 -8.79 -1.76
CA GLY A 17 -4.20 -8.85 -2.36
C GLY A 17 -4.09 -10.00 -3.37
N PRO A 18 -2.89 -10.22 -3.94
CA PRO A 18 -2.70 -11.25 -4.99
C PRO A 18 -3.17 -12.65 -4.57
N ALA A 19 -3.02 -13.01 -3.31
CA ALA A 19 -3.43 -14.31 -2.77
C ALA A 19 -4.95 -14.45 -2.53
N THR A 20 -5.71 -13.34 -2.56
CA THR A 20 -7.14 -13.33 -2.14
C THR A 20 -8.08 -12.74 -3.19
N GLN A 21 -7.61 -12.50 -4.41
CA GLN A 21 -8.38 -11.80 -5.44
C GLN A 21 -9.26 -12.71 -6.32
N SER A 22 -9.17 -14.04 -6.18
CA SER A 22 -9.99 -14.95 -6.98
C SER A 22 -11.46 -14.93 -6.56
N GLU A 23 -12.37 -15.17 -7.51
CA GLU A 23 -13.81 -15.23 -7.28
C GLU A 23 -14.17 -16.24 -6.16
N GLU A 24 -13.51 -17.39 -6.14
CA GLU A 24 -13.73 -18.42 -5.14
C GLU A 24 -13.38 -17.92 -3.72
N ILE A 25 -12.21 -17.30 -3.56
CA ILE A 25 -11.77 -16.81 -2.25
C ILE A 25 -12.66 -15.66 -1.79
N ILE A 26 -13.01 -14.72 -2.66
CA ILE A 26 -13.92 -13.61 -2.35
C ILE A 26 -15.27 -14.16 -1.91
N THR A 27 -15.81 -15.16 -2.61
CA THR A 27 -17.06 -15.84 -2.25
C THR A 27 -16.96 -16.45 -0.84
N ASN A 28 -15.87 -17.15 -0.55
CA ASN A 28 -15.67 -17.81 0.74
C ASN A 28 -15.51 -16.78 1.88
N LEU A 29 -14.82 -15.68 1.63
CA LEU A 29 -14.69 -14.56 2.59
C LEU A 29 -16.05 -13.92 2.91
N ILE A 30 -16.90 -13.68 1.90
CA ILE A 30 -18.25 -13.16 2.10
C ILE A 30 -19.09 -14.16 2.93
N LYS A 31 -19.05 -15.44 2.59
CA LYS A 31 -19.73 -16.49 3.34
C LYS A 31 -19.22 -16.60 4.79
N ALA A 32 -17.95 -16.34 5.04
CA ALA A 32 -17.36 -16.27 6.37
C ALA A 32 -17.75 -14.98 7.12
N GLY A 33 -18.39 -14.01 6.43
CA GLY A 33 -18.98 -12.81 7.02
C GLY A 33 -18.20 -11.53 6.81
N VAL A 34 -17.30 -11.47 5.85
CA VAL A 34 -16.71 -10.20 5.38
C VAL A 34 -17.80 -9.34 4.78
N THR A 35 -17.87 -8.09 5.21
CA THR A 35 -18.85 -7.10 4.76
C THR A 35 -18.23 -5.98 3.92
N THR A 36 -16.91 -5.83 4.00
CA THR A 36 -16.20 -4.77 3.29
C THR A 36 -14.83 -5.28 2.84
N PHE A 37 -14.48 -5.04 1.59
CA PHE A 37 -13.13 -5.28 1.09
C PHE A 37 -12.34 -3.98 1.01
N ARG A 38 -11.12 -3.98 1.58
CA ARG A 38 -10.17 -2.88 1.50
C ARG A 38 -9.20 -3.12 0.35
N LEU A 39 -9.06 -2.13 -0.52
CA LEU A 39 -8.10 -2.07 -1.60
C LEU A 39 -6.99 -1.07 -1.22
N ASN A 40 -5.78 -1.56 -0.97
CA ASN A 40 -4.64 -0.73 -0.60
C ASN A 40 -3.97 -0.17 -1.85
N PHE A 41 -4.24 1.10 -2.16
CA PHE A 41 -3.70 1.81 -3.33
C PHE A 41 -2.21 2.22 -3.19
N SER A 42 -1.56 1.86 -2.07
CA SER A 42 -0.10 1.95 -1.95
C SER A 42 0.64 0.86 -2.75
N HIS A 43 -0.09 -0.16 -3.25
CA HIS A 43 0.46 -1.30 -3.99
C HIS A 43 -0.45 -1.66 -5.17
N GLY A 44 0.16 -2.15 -6.26
CA GLY A 44 -0.55 -2.46 -7.49
C GLY A 44 -0.80 -1.22 -8.36
N ASP A 45 -1.35 -1.42 -9.52
CA ASP A 45 -1.74 -0.35 -10.43
C ASP A 45 -3.27 -0.19 -10.52
N HIS A 46 -3.72 0.83 -11.25
CA HIS A 46 -5.15 1.11 -11.41
C HIS A 46 -5.90 -0.03 -12.11
N LYS A 47 -5.23 -0.75 -13.02
CA LYS A 47 -5.83 -1.88 -13.73
C LYS A 47 -6.08 -3.04 -12.78
N ASP A 48 -5.09 -3.37 -11.96
CA ASP A 48 -5.21 -4.41 -10.93
C ASP A 48 -6.39 -4.13 -9.99
N HIS A 49 -6.51 -2.88 -9.54
CA HIS A 49 -7.62 -2.48 -8.66
C HIS A 49 -8.97 -2.53 -9.36
N ALA A 50 -9.04 -2.13 -10.63
CA ALA A 50 -10.28 -2.21 -11.42
C ALA A 50 -10.75 -3.65 -11.58
N GLU A 51 -9.85 -4.59 -11.86
CA GLU A 51 -10.16 -6.02 -11.97
C GLU A 51 -10.68 -6.58 -10.64
N ARG A 52 -10.03 -6.25 -9.51
CA ARG A 52 -10.47 -6.66 -8.17
C ARG A 52 -11.87 -6.12 -7.84
N ILE A 53 -12.13 -4.84 -8.13
CA ILE A 53 -13.46 -4.23 -7.94
C ILE A 53 -14.50 -4.96 -8.76
N LYS A 54 -14.21 -5.25 -10.02
CA LYS A 54 -15.11 -5.98 -10.92
C LYS A 54 -15.46 -7.35 -10.33
N THR A 55 -14.46 -8.14 -9.92
CA THR A 55 -14.68 -9.46 -9.32
C THR A 55 -15.52 -9.38 -8.04
N ILE A 56 -15.25 -8.40 -7.16
CA ILE A 56 -16.04 -8.20 -5.94
C ILE A 56 -17.50 -7.90 -6.29
N ARG A 57 -17.78 -7.04 -7.28
CA ARG A 57 -19.12 -6.69 -7.70
C ARG A 57 -19.87 -7.88 -8.32
N GLU A 58 -19.20 -8.64 -9.20
CA GLU A 58 -19.79 -9.85 -9.80
C GLU A 58 -20.16 -10.88 -8.73
N VAL A 59 -19.32 -11.10 -7.72
CA VAL A 59 -19.64 -12.01 -6.61
C VAL A 59 -20.77 -11.47 -5.73
N SER A 60 -20.76 -10.16 -5.45
CA SER A 60 -21.82 -9.48 -4.70
C SER A 60 -23.19 -9.67 -5.36
N GLU A 61 -23.28 -9.47 -6.68
CA GLU A 61 -24.48 -9.70 -7.48
C GLU A 61 -24.92 -11.16 -7.46
N LYS A 62 -24.01 -12.11 -7.69
CA LYS A 62 -24.31 -13.55 -7.67
C LYS A 62 -24.83 -14.03 -6.32
N LEU A 63 -24.41 -13.42 -5.23
CA LEU A 63 -24.84 -13.78 -3.88
C LEU A 63 -26.04 -12.96 -3.40
N GLU A 64 -26.47 -11.96 -4.17
CA GLU A 64 -27.53 -11.00 -3.80
C GLU A 64 -27.22 -10.31 -2.44
N ILE A 65 -25.96 -9.90 -2.23
CA ILE A 65 -25.47 -9.32 -0.98
C ILE A 65 -24.70 -8.02 -1.27
N ASP A 66 -25.07 -6.95 -0.59
CA ASP A 66 -24.35 -5.68 -0.67
C ASP A 66 -23.01 -5.74 0.06
N ILE A 67 -21.93 -5.55 -0.67
CA ILE A 67 -20.55 -5.55 -0.15
C ILE A 67 -19.94 -4.16 -0.29
N GLY A 68 -19.41 -3.63 0.82
CA GLY A 68 -18.66 -2.39 0.84
C GLY A 68 -17.29 -2.54 0.17
N ILE A 69 -16.84 -1.50 -0.53
CA ILE A 69 -15.46 -1.39 -1.03
C ILE A 69 -14.84 -0.14 -0.42
N LEU A 70 -13.73 -0.33 0.30
CA LEU A 70 -12.95 0.73 0.91
C LEU A 70 -11.69 0.95 0.08
N GLN A 71 -11.61 2.10 -0.59
CA GLN A 71 -10.42 2.53 -1.29
C GLN A 71 -9.50 3.24 -0.29
N ASP A 72 -8.39 2.59 0.07
CA ASP A 72 -7.37 3.16 0.94
C ASP A 72 -6.31 3.86 0.08
N LEU A 73 -6.42 5.18 0.01
CA LEU A 73 -5.54 6.01 -0.79
C LEU A 73 -4.15 6.10 -0.16
N GLN A 74 -3.13 6.09 -1.00
CA GLN A 74 -1.72 6.18 -0.58
C GLN A 74 -1.43 7.44 0.27
N GLY A 75 -2.13 8.54 0.04
CA GLY A 75 -1.84 9.83 0.66
C GLY A 75 -0.50 10.41 0.19
N PRO A 76 -0.08 11.55 0.73
CA PRO A 76 1.16 12.22 0.37
C PRO A 76 2.37 11.61 1.12
N LYS A 77 2.69 10.34 0.86
CA LYS A 77 3.90 9.72 1.44
C LYS A 77 5.13 10.07 0.63
N ILE A 78 6.17 10.54 1.32
CA ILE A 78 7.50 10.70 0.73
C ILE A 78 8.11 9.31 0.57
N ARG A 79 8.55 8.98 -0.65
CA ARG A 79 9.12 7.69 -1.00
C ARG A 79 10.51 7.88 -1.59
N LEU A 80 11.40 6.93 -1.32
CA LEU A 80 12.62 6.77 -2.08
C LEU A 80 12.32 6.20 -3.46
N GLY A 81 13.16 6.51 -4.44
CA GLY A 81 13.15 5.87 -5.73
C GLY A 81 13.44 4.37 -5.65
N ARG A 82 13.25 3.68 -6.78
CA ARG A 82 13.48 2.24 -6.85
C ARG A 82 14.97 1.95 -7.05
N PHE A 83 15.48 1.00 -6.27
CA PHE A 83 16.82 0.46 -6.44
C PHE A 83 16.77 -0.68 -7.47
N LYS A 84 17.59 -0.59 -8.52
CA LYS A 84 17.58 -1.52 -9.66
C LYS A 84 17.86 -2.96 -9.25
N ASP A 85 18.86 -3.14 -8.38
CA ASP A 85 19.33 -4.46 -7.95
C ASP A 85 18.71 -4.89 -6.59
N GLY A 86 17.59 -4.27 -6.18
CA GLY A 86 16.93 -4.58 -4.93
C GLY A 86 17.48 -3.80 -3.73
N PRO A 87 17.22 -4.26 -2.50
CA PRO A 87 17.57 -3.54 -1.28
C PRO A 87 19.07 -3.32 -1.14
N VAL A 88 19.49 -2.12 -0.75
CA VAL A 88 20.88 -1.79 -0.44
C VAL A 88 21.10 -1.75 1.07
N LYS A 89 22.33 -2.05 1.51
CA LYS A 89 22.72 -1.96 2.91
C LYS A 89 23.46 -0.65 3.16
N VAL A 90 23.04 0.06 4.19
CA VAL A 90 23.74 1.24 4.72
C VAL A 90 24.23 0.92 6.14
N LYS A 91 25.35 1.51 6.56
CA LYS A 91 25.96 1.34 7.88
C LYS A 91 25.94 2.66 8.63
N LYS A 92 26.01 2.59 9.94
CA LYS A 92 26.15 3.78 10.78
C LYS A 92 27.42 4.57 10.38
N GLY A 93 27.23 5.85 10.08
CA GLY A 93 28.29 6.75 9.64
C GLY A 93 28.46 6.87 8.14
N ASP A 94 27.74 6.09 7.33
CA ASP A 94 27.75 6.24 5.88
C ASP A 94 27.12 7.59 5.50
N LYS A 95 27.68 8.21 4.46
CA LYS A 95 27.06 9.37 3.82
C LYS A 95 26.08 8.89 2.76
N PHE A 96 24.85 9.40 2.83
CA PHE A 96 23.81 9.06 1.87
C PHE A 96 23.09 10.31 1.38
N THR A 97 22.98 10.49 0.06
CA THR A 97 22.38 11.64 -0.56
C THR A 97 20.91 11.38 -0.89
N LEU A 98 20.02 12.27 -0.44
CA LEU A 98 18.64 12.34 -0.90
C LEU A 98 18.48 13.49 -1.88
N THR A 99 17.91 13.25 -3.05
CA THR A 99 17.75 14.26 -4.10
C THR A 99 16.33 14.23 -4.68
N SER A 100 15.81 15.37 -5.09
CA SER A 100 14.56 15.46 -5.87
C SER A 100 14.77 15.18 -7.35
N ASN A 101 16.02 15.20 -7.84
CA ASN A 101 16.31 14.88 -9.22
C ASN A 101 16.18 13.37 -9.45
N GLU A 102 15.71 13.00 -10.65
CA GLU A 102 15.63 11.60 -11.05
C GLU A 102 17.04 11.03 -11.25
N VAL A 103 17.39 10.02 -10.45
CA VAL A 103 18.71 9.37 -10.48
C VAL A 103 18.54 7.86 -10.33
N GLU A 104 19.52 7.10 -10.80
CA GLU A 104 19.63 5.69 -10.46
C GLU A 104 20.01 5.57 -8.97
N CYS A 105 19.13 4.92 -8.18
CA CYS A 105 19.35 4.76 -6.75
C CYS A 105 20.46 3.74 -6.48
N THR A 106 21.42 4.11 -5.61
CA THR A 106 22.55 3.29 -5.21
C THR A 106 22.68 3.25 -3.68
N ASN A 107 23.72 2.63 -3.15
CA ASN A 107 24.00 2.62 -1.71
C ASN A 107 24.48 3.98 -1.15
N THR A 108 24.63 5.01 -1.99
CA THR A 108 25.07 6.36 -1.58
C THR A 108 24.13 7.48 -1.98
N ILE A 109 23.18 7.22 -2.87
CA ILE A 109 22.21 8.23 -3.34
C ILE A 109 20.87 7.59 -3.70
N ALA A 110 19.79 8.29 -3.39
CA ALA A 110 18.46 7.97 -3.90
C ALA A 110 17.66 9.25 -4.18
N ASN A 111 16.79 9.18 -5.18
CA ASN A 111 15.80 10.22 -5.37
C ASN A 111 14.63 10.02 -4.40
N VAL A 112 13.95 11.13 -4.11
CA VAL A 112 12.74 11.16 -3.30
C VAL A 112 11.59 11.75 -4.09
N THR A 113 10.36 11.31 -3.77
CA THR A 113 9.14 11.79 -4.45
C THR A 113 8.71 13.20 -4.01
N TYR A 114 9.42 13.82 -3.07
CA TYR A 114 9.11 15.13 -2.54
C TYR A 114 10.20 16.14 -2.94
N ASP A 115 9.90 16.95 -3.91
CA ASP A 115 10.83 17.91 -4.54
C ASP A 115 11.25 19.07 -3.65
N LYS A 116 10.50 19.40 -2.58
CA LYS A 116 10.83 20.44 -1.62
C LYS A 116 11.65 19.96 -0.41
N LEU A 117 11.95 18.65 -0.32
CA LEU A 117 12.65 18.12 0.85
C LEU A 117 13.91 18.90 1.20
N ALA A 118 14.78 19.16 0.21
CA ALA A 118 16.04 19.87 0.43
C ALA A 118 15.86 21.34 0.88
N GLN A 119 14.70 21.94 0.60
CA GLN A 119 14.38 23.32 1.01
C GLN A 119 13.81 23.39 2.42
N GLU A 120 13.17 22.31 2.89
CA GLU A 120 12.46 22.27 4.16
C GLU A 120 13.27 21.64 5.30
N VAL A 121 14.35 20.90 4.96
CA VAL A 121 15.25 20.35 5.97
C VAL A 121 16.46 21.28 6.16
N SER A 122 17.04 21.26 7.37
CA SER A 122 18.24 22.00 7.70
C SER A 122 19.24 21.11 8.43
N GLU A 123 20.50 21.51 8.44
CA GLU A 123 21.58 20.80 9.14
C GLU A 123 21.21 20.47 10.60
N GLY A 124 21.55 19.27 11.03
CA GLY A 124 21.22 18.73 12.36
C GLY A 124 19.80 18.17 12.50
N LYS A 125 18.93 18.31 11.48
CA LYS A 125 17.59 17.68 11.52
C LYS A 125 17.67 16.19 11.23
N ARG A 126 16.73 15.46 11.82
CA ARG A 126 16.60 14.00 11.62
C ARG A 126 15.65 13.70 10.48
N ILE A 127 16.06 12.77 9.62
CA ILE A 127 15.20 12.13 8.62
C ILE A 127 15.07 10.66 9.00
N LEU A 128 13.83 10.16 9.08
CA LEU A 128 13.53 8.78 9.43
C LEU A 128 13.08 8.02 8.17
N LEU A 129 13.68 6.86 7.94
CA LEU A 129 13.33 5.96 6.85
C LEU A 129 12.80 4.64 7.44
N ASP A 130 11.96 3.93 6.67
CA ASP A 130 11.37 2.63 7.02
C ASP A 130 10.71 2.65 8.41
N ASP A 131 9.78 3.59 8.59
CA ASP A 131 9.03 3.79 9.84
C ASP A 131 9.94 4.02 11.08
N GLY A 132 11.08 4.67 10.86
CA GLY A 132 12.03 5.02 11.92
C GLY A 132 13.11 3.97 12.22
N LYS A 133 13.20 2.90 11.46
CA LYS A 133 14.26 1.89 11.61
C LYS A 133 15.64 2.43 11.22
N ILE A 134 15.68 3.39 10.30
CA ILE A 134 16.91 4.05 9.86
C ILE A 134 16.78 5.53 10.17
N GLU A 135 17.72 6.05 10.97
CA GLU A 135 17.82 7.46 11.31
C GLU A 135 19.02 8.07 10.58
N MET A 136 18.77 9.20 9.94
CA MET A 136 19.78 10.00 9.25
C MET A 136 19.78 11.43 9.82
N ILE A 137 20.97 12.04 9.85
CA ILE A 137 21.14 13.44 10.21
C ILE A 137 21.53 14.22 8.97
N VAL A 138 20.85 15.34 8.74
CA VAL A 138 21.13 16.26 7.63
C VAL A 138 22.42 17.03 7.89
#